data_dfe7cca23074c16dfb45c761670ffd4d
#
_entry.id   dfe7cca23074c16dfb45c761670ffd4d
#
_cell.length_a   1.000
_cell.length_b   1.000
_cell.length_c   1.000
_cell.angle_alpha   90.00
_cell.angle_beta   90.00
_cell.angle_gamma   90.00
#
_symmetry.space_group_name_H-M   'P 1'
#
loop_
_entity.id
_entity.type
_entity.pdbx_description
1 polymer ?
#
loop_
_entity_poly.entity_id
_entity_poly.type
_entity_poly.pdbx_seq_one_letter_code
_entity_poly.pdbx_strand_id
1 'polypeptide(L)'
;MDCDTTGIEPDFALVKFKKLAGGGYFKIINQSIPQALTAMGYAESQIQDIIRYCVGAQTLKGAPFINHETLRNKGFDDAALERLESNLIQAFEIAFAFNKFTLGETFCIEQLGFSDAQLAEPNFNMLKALGFTQEEIAAANEYCCGTMTVEGAPHLKAEHLPVFDCANRCGRIGQRF
;
A
#
# COMPACT_ATOMS: atom_id res chain seq x y z
N MET A 1 21.77 -13.25 -15.71
CA MET A 1 20.34 -13.32 -15.34
C MET A 1 19.95 -11.92 -14.90
N ASP A 2 19.02 -11.35 -15.59
CA ASP A 2 18.54 -10.00 -15.33
C ASP A 2 17.37 -10.07 -14.34
N CYS A 3 17.67 -10.23 -13.08
CA CYS A 3 16.70 -10.23 -12.01
C CYS A 3 17.25 -9.44 -10.83
N ASP A 4 16.38 -8.68 -10.19
CA ASP A 4 16.67 -7.87 -9.01
C ASP A 4 16.96 -8.76 -7.78
N THR A 5 18.05 -9.50 -7.84
CA THR A 5 18.47 -10.42 -6.79
C THR A 5 19.77 -9.97 -6.15
N THR A 6 19.95 -10.31 -4.87
CA THR A 6 21.19 -10.06 -4.12
C THR A 6 22.18 -11.23 -4.24
N GLY A 7 21.99 -12.17 -5.18
CA GLY A 7 22.92 -13.26 -5.39
C GLY A 7 22.25 -14.59 -5.78
N ILE A 8 22.05 -15.49 -4.85
CA ILE A 8 21.69 -16.90 -5.11
C ILE A 8 20.17 -17.09 -5.33
N GLU A 9 19.32 -16.22 -4.77
CA GLU A 9 17.88 -16.33 -4.88
C GLU A 9 17.34 -15.43 -5.97
N PRO A 10 16.67 -15.96 -7.01
CA PRO A 10 16.01 -15.16 -8.01
C PRO A 10 14.80 -14.44 -7.37
N ASP A 11 14.56 -13.22 -7.82
CA ASP A 11 13.41 -12.43 -7.41
C ASP A 11 12.17 -12.89 -8.18
N PHE A 12 11.29 -13.63 -7.52
CA PHE A 12 10.06 -14.17 -8.12
C PHE A 12 8.86 -13.25 -7.98
N ALA A 13 8.98 -12.16 -7.23
CA ALA A 13 7.87 -11.27 -6.94
C ALA A 13 7.86 -10.06 -7.87
N LEU A 14 6.67 -9.66 -8.32
CA LEU A 14 6.47 -8.44 -9.10
C LEU A 14 6.67 -7.19 -8.23
N VAL A 15 6.24 -7.25 -6.97
CA VAL A 15 6.47 -6.22 -5.95
C VAL A 15 7.12 -6.87 -4.75
N LYS A 16 8.17 -6.27 -4.24
CA LYS A 16 8.92 -6.77 -3.09
C LYS A 16 9.13 -5.71 -2.03
N PHE A 17 9.45 -6.17 -0.83
CA PHE A 17 9.83 -5.33 0.29
C PHE A 17 11.34 -5.43 0.52
N LYS A 18 12.00 -4.28 0.52
CA LYS A 18 13.42 -4.20 0.87
C LYS A 18 13.57 -3.62 2.26
N LYS A 19 14.28 -4.35 3.13
CA LYS A 19 14.61 -3.85 4.46
C LYS A 19 15.74 -2.82 4.37
N LEU A 20 15.55 -1.68 5.00
CA LEU A 20 16.56 -0.63 5.08
C LEU A 20 17.58 -0.93 6.18
N ALA A 21 18.83 -0.53 5.99
CA ALA A 21 19.89 -0.71 6.98
C ALA A 21 19.62 -0.02 8.31
N GLY A 22 18.87 1.08 8.29
CA GLY A 22 18.42 1.81 9.48
C GLY A 22 17.10 1.33 10.09
N GLY A 23 16.56 0.21 9.60
CA GLY A 23 15.22 -0.27 9.95
C GLY A 23 14.16 0.24 8.98
N GLY A 24 13.00 -0.43 9.00
CA GLY A 24 11.91 -0.16 8.07
C GLY A 24 12.01 -0.93 6.76
N TYR A 25 10.92 -0.88 6.01
CA TYR A 25 10.77 -1.55 4.72
C TYR A 25 10.26 -0.55 3.69
N PHE A 26 10.61 -0.72 2.43
CA PHE A 26 9.95 -0.01 1.35
C PHE A 26 9.60 -0.96 0.21
N LYS A 27 8.53 -0.63 -0.49
CA LYS A 27 8.04 -1.40 -1.63
C LYS A 27 8.84 -1.03 -2.86
N ILE A 28 9.25 -2.04 -3.62
CA ILE A 28 9.91 -1.86 -4.92
C ILE A 28 9.17 -2.72 -5.93
N ILE A 29 8.89 -2.14 -7.09
CA ILE A 29 8.48 -2.93 -8.23
C ILE A 29 9.73 -3.56 -8.87
N ASN A 30 9.60 -4.78 -9.35
CA ASN A 30 10.64 -5.42 -10.14
C ASN A 30 10.94 -4.58 -11.39
N GLN A 31 12.19 -4.20 -11.60
CA GLN A 31 12.59 -3.28 -12.67
C GLN A 31 12.39 -3.86 -14.08
N SER A 32 12.21 -5.16 -14.21
CA SER A 32 11.81 -5.78 -15.48
C SER A 32 10.39 -5.38 -15.92
N ILE A 33 9.50 -4.99 -14.99
CA ILE A 33 8.11 -4.62 -15.31
C ILE A 33 8.05 -3.34 -16.17
N PRO A 34 8.58 -2.19 -15.74
CA PRO A 34 8.55 -1.00 -16.59
C PRO A 34 9.27 -1.22 -17.93
N GLN A 35 10.36 -1.99 -17.96
CA GLN A 35 11.05 -2.33 -19.20
C GLN A 35 10.18 -3.16 -20.14
N ALA A 36 9.50 -4.18 -19.64
CA ALA A 36 8.57 -5.00 -20.40
C ALA A 36 7.39 -4.18 -20.95
N LEU A 37 6.80 -3.31 -20.11
CA LEU A 37 5.71 -2.42 -20.52
C LEU A 37 6.16 -1.47 -21.63
N THR A 38 7.35 -0.89 -21.53
CA THR A 38 7.94 -0.05 -22.57
C THR A 38 8.12 -0.82 -23.87
N ALA A 39 8.67 -2.05 -23.81
CA ALA A 39 8.86 -2.90 -24.98
C ALA A 39 7.52 -3.30 -25.65
N MET A 40 6.45 -3.41 -24.87
CA MET A 40 5.09 -3.67 -25.36
C MET A 40 4.36 -2.42 -25.88
N GLY A 41 5.00 -1.23 -25.85
CA GLY A 41 4.48 0.00 -26.44
C GLY A 41 3.55 0.80 -25.53
N TYR A 42 3.57 0.59 -24.22
CA TYR A 42 2.83 1.44 -23.28
C TYR A 42 3.49 2.82 -23.16
N ALA A 43 2.67 3.87 -23.08
CA ALA A 43 3.14 5.21 -22.81
C ALA A 43 3.65 5.35 -21.36
N GLU A 44 4.60 6.24 -21.11
CA GLU A 44 5.17 6.46 -19.78
C GLU A 44 4.10 6.73 -18.71
N SER A 45 3.07 7.52 -19.02
CA SER A 45 1.95 7.79 -18.10
C SER A 45 1.20 6.52 -17.73
N GLN A 46 0.96 5.62 -18.68
CA GLN A 46 0.30 4.34 -18.44
C GLN A 46 1.16 3.40 -17.59
N ILE A 47 2.48 3.41 -17.82
CA ILE A 47 3.45 2.65 -17.03
C ILE A 47 3.42 3.13 -15.58
N GLN A 48 3.43 4.44 -15.35
CA GLN A 48 3.36 5.01 -14.00
C GLN A 48 2.05 4.69 -13.29
N ASP A 49 0.92 4.67 -14.00
CA ASP A 49 -0.36 4.26 -13.43
C ASP A 49 -0.38 2.78 -13.04
N ILE A 50 0.21 1.91 -13.86
CA ILE A 50 0.37 0.47 -13.56
C ILE A 50 1.27 0.28 -12.33
N ILE A 51 2.40 0.97 -12.27
CA ILE A 51 3.32 0.92 -11.12
C ILE A 51 2.60 1.37 -9.85
N ARG A 52 1.90 2.50 -9.91
CA ARG A 52 1.14 3.03 -8.77
C ARG A 52 0.06 2.04 -8.30
N TYR A 53 -0.62 1.38 -9.23
CA TYR A 53 -1.58 0.33 -8.90
C TYR A 53 -0.91 -0.82 -8.13
N CYS A 54 0.30 -1.23 -8.51
CA CYS A 54 1.01 -2.33 -7.87
C CYS A 54 1.56 -1.98 -6.48
N VAL A 55 2.22 -0.82 -6.36
CA VAL A 55 2.96 -0.44 -5.13
C VAL A 55 2.18 0.50 -4.22
N GLY A 56 1.12 1.12 -4.73
CA GLY A 56 0.34 2.15 -4.07
C GLY A 56 0.95 3.55 -4.20
N ALA A 57 0.14 4.56 -3.91
CA ALA A 57 0.56 5.96 -3.90
C ALA A 57 1.44 6.31 -2.69
N GLN A 58 1.43 5.47 -1.65
CA GLN A 58 2.16 5.62 -0.39
C GLN A 58 1.85 6.95 0.35
N THR A 59 0.68 7.48 0.10
CA THR A 59 0.18 8.72 0.70
C THR A 59 -1.35 8.69 0.79
N LEU A 60 -1.89 9.40 1.78
CA LEU A 60 -3.33 9.65 1.93
C LEU A 60 -3.81 10.81 1.05
N LYS A 61 -2.90 11.58 0.45
CA LYS A 61 -3.28 12.71 -0.43
C LYS A 61 -3.97 12.18 -1.67
N GLY A 62 -5.24 12.57 -1.85
CA GLY A 62 -6.05 12.12 -2.98
C GLY A 62 -6.60 10.69 -2.84
N ALA A 63 -6.40 10.02 -1.72
CA ALA A 63 -6.97 8.71 -1.46
C ALA A 63 -8.51 8.80 -1.36
N PRO A 64 -9.24 7.80 -1.85
CA PRO A 64 -10.68 7.76 -1.72
C PRO A 64 -11.07 7.55 -0.25
N PHE A 65 -12.11 8.21 0.20
CA PHE A 65 -12.75 8.10 1.52
C PHE A 65 -11.85 8.45 2.71
N ILE A 66 -10.63 7.91 2.80
CA ILE A 66 -9.69 8.11 3.91
C ILE A 66 -8.53 8.97 3.40
N ASN A 67 -8.66 10.27 3.55
CA ASN A 67 -7.69 11.27 3.11
C ASN A 67 -7.52 12.37 4.17
N HIS A 68 -6.62 13.31 3.91
CA HIS A 68 -6.33 14.40 4.86
C HIS A 68 -7.57 15.21 5.26
N GLU A 69 -8.48 15.48 4.32
CA GLU A 69 -9.69 16.27 4.59
C GLU A 69 -10.65 15.51 5.51
N THR A 70 -10.95 14.26 5.16
CA THR A 70 -11.86 13.43 5.96
C THR A 70 -11.29 13.12 7.35
N LEU A 71 -9.98 12.95 7.47
CA LEU A 71 -9.32 12.75 8.75
C LEU A 71 -9.32 14.01 9.61
N ARG A 72 -9.09 15.20 9.03
CA ARG A 72 -9.23 16.46 9.77
C ARG A 72 -10.65 16.64 10.32
N ASN A 73 -11.66 16.26 9.55
CA ASN A 73 -13.06 16.29 10.02
C ASN A 73 -13.32 15.31 11.17
N LYS A 74 -12.46 14.33 11.37
CA LYS A 74 -12.49 13.37 12.49
C LYS A 74 -11.53 13.72 13.64
N GLY A 75 -10.94 14.93 13.62
CA GLY A 75 -10.09 15.43 14.71
C GLY A 75 -8.59 15.20 14.54
N PHE A 76 -8.12 14.77 13.37
CA PHE A 76 -6.70 14.64 13.10
C PHE A 76 -6.07 16.01 12.84
N ASP A 77 -5.05 16.35 13.59
CA ASP A 77 -4.21 17.53 13.37
C ASP A 77 -3.10 17.25 12.34
N ASP A 78 -2.39 18.29 11.92
CA ASP A 78 -1.32 18.18 10.93
C ASP A 78 -0.18 17.29 11.42
N ALA A 79 0.14 17.31 12.71
CA ALA A 79 1.18 16.46 13.29
C ALA A 79 0.80 14.97 13.27
N ALA A 80 -0.47 14.63 13.49
CA ALA A 80 -0.97 13.28 13.38
C ALA A 80 -0.95 12.81 11.90
N LEU A 81 -1.32 13.69 10.96
CA LEU A 81 -1.25 13.39 9.53
C LEU A 81 0.18 13.15 9.06
N GLU A 82 1.15 13.93 9.51
CA GLU A 82 2.58 13.71 9.20
C GLU A 82 3.09 12.36 9.73
N ARG A 83 2.68 11.97 10.94
CA ARG A 83 3.01 10.66 11.50
C ARG A 83 2.41 9.52 10.68
N LEU A 84 1.16 9.66 10.22
CA LEU A 84 0.52 8.69 9.33
C LEU A 84 1.28 8.57 8.00
N GLU A 85 1.54 9.68 7.34
CA GLU A 85 2.27 9.71 6.05
C GLU A 85 3.64 9.01 6.15
N SER A 86 4.38 9.29 7.21
CA SER A 86 5.70 8.69 7.45
C SER A 86 5.62 7.17 7.65
N ASN A 87 4.55 6.66 8.24
CA ASN A 87 4.35 5.23 8.48
C ASN A 87 3.76 4.50 7.27
N LEU A 88 2.99 5.19 6.41
CA LEU A 88 2.37 4.59 5.22
C LEU A 88 3.38 4.09 4.20
N ILE A 89 4.54 4.74 4.09
CA ILE A 89 5.62 4.32 3.19
C ILE A 89 6.02 2.86 3.43
N GLN A 90 5.92 2.40 4.68
CA GLN A 90 6.32 1.07 5.11
C GLN A 90 5.13 0.13 5.36
N ALA A 91 3.91 0.64 5.27
CA ALA A 91 2.72 -0.12 5.60
C ALA A 91 2.35 -1.11 4.50
N PHE A 92 2.05 -2.35 4.88
CA PHE A 92 1.44 -3.36 4.02
C PHE A 92 -0.04 -3.10 3.80
N GLU A 93 -0.69 -2.62 4.85
CA GLU A 93 -2.07 -2.22 4.86
C GLU A 93 -2.20 -0.88 5.59
N ILE A 94 -3.14 -0.06 5.14
CA ILE A 94 -3.41 1.25 5.71
C ILE A 94 -3.69 1.16 7.22
N ALA A 95 -4.35 0.10 7.67
CA ALA A 95 -4.69 -0.11 9.07
C ALA A 95 -3.46 -0.19 9.99
N PHE A 96 -2.31 -0.63 9.48
CA PHE A 96 -1.07 -0.68 10.26
C PHE A 96 -0.51 0.69 10.62
N ALA A 97 -0.86 1.74 9.89
CA ALA A 97 -0.49 3.10 10.23
C ALA A 97 -1.43 3.70 11.32
N PHE A 98 -2.67 3.20 11.43
CA PHE A 98 -3.69 3.70 12.34
C PHE A 98 -3.68 2.94 13.67
N ASN A 99 -2.72 3.27 14.52
CA ASN A 99 -2.57 2.66 15.84
C ASN A 99 -2.00 3.67 16.86
N LYS A 100 -2.07 3.33 18.15
CA LYS A 100 -1.61 4.19 19.23
C LYS A 100 -0.09 4.44 19.25
N PHE A 101 0.70 3.56 18.66
CA PHE A 101 2.17 3.72 18.59
C PHE A 101 2.57 4.75 17.54
N THR A 102 1.84 4.80 16.43
CA THR A 102 2.02 5.80 15.37
C THR A 102 1.49 7.17 15.79
N LEU A 103 0.26 7.20 16.30
CA LEU A 103 -0.46 8.45 16.57
C LEU A 103 -0.15 9.05 17.95
N GLY A 104 0.28 8.22 18.89
CA GLY A 104 0.44 8.56 20.29
C GLY A 104 -0.84 8.30 21.10
N GLU A 105 -0.66 7.69 22.28
CA GLU A 105 -1.78 7.25 23.12
C GLU A 105 -2.62 8.45 23.60
N THR A 106 -1.97 9.54 24.03
CA THR A 106 -2.63 10.78 24.43
C THR A 106 -3.53 11.33 23.31
N PHE A 107 -3.03 11.37 22.08
CA PHE A 107 -3.82 11.83 20.94
C PHE A 107 -5.04 10.93 20.69
N CYS A 108 -4.87 9.62 20.77
CA CYS A 108 -5.96 8.67 20.58
C CYS A 108 -7.05 8.83 21.64
N ILE A 109 -6.69 9.13 22.90
CA ILE A 109 -7.63 9.27 24.00
C ILE A 109 -8.27 10.66 23.98
N GLU A 110 -7.47 11.72 23.96
CA GLU A 110 -7.94 13.10 24.16
C GLU A 110 -8.59 13.70 22.90
N GLN A 111 -8.09 13.38 21.72
CA GLN A 111 -8.58 13.96 20.46
C GLN A 111 -9.56 13.02 19.75
N LEU A 112 -9.28 11.72 19.70
CA LEU A 112 -10.12 10.77 19.02
C LEU A 112 -11.18 10.12 19.93
N GLY A 113 -11.08 10.27 21.25
CA GLY A 113 -12.06 9.80 22.23
C GLY A 113 -12.03 8.29 22.48
N PHE A 114 -10.96 7.59 22.12
CA PHE A 114 -10.83 6.15 22.40
C PHE A 114 -10.47 5.90 23.87
N SER A 115 -11.00 4.83 24.44
CA SER A 115 -10.63 4.42 25.79
C SER A 115 -9.35 3.56 25.79
N ASP A 116 -8.65 3.56 26.93
CA ASP A 116 -7.49 2.67 27.13
C ASP A 116 -7.82 1.20 26.86
N ALA A 117 -9.02 0.76 27.27
CA ALA A 117 -9.48 -0.60 27.04
C ALA A 117 -9.58 -0.94 25.53
N GLN A 118 -10.15 -0.03 24.74
CA GLN A 118 -10.20 -0.21 23.28
C GLN A 118 -8.80 -0.27 22.64
N LEU A 119 -7.92 0.65 23.06
CA LEU A 119 -6.54 0.73 22.55
C LEU A 119 -5.66 -0.46 23.00
N ALA A 120 -6.06 -1.20 24.02
CA ALA A 120 -5.38 -2.39 24.52
C ALA A 120 -5.86 -3.68 23.82
N GLU A 121 -6.98 -3.66 23.11
CA GLU A 121 -7.50 -4.82 22.39
C GLU A 121 -6.60 -5.23 21.22
N PRO A 122 -6.14 -6.49 21.13
CA PRO A 122 -5.23 -6.92 20.06
C PRO A 122 -5.78 -6.78 18.65
N ASN A 123 -7.12 -6.87 18.50
CA ASN A 123 -7.81 -6.78 17.22
C ASN A 123 -8.56 -5.45 17.02
N PHE A 124 -8.22 -4.43 17.80
CA PHE A 124 -8.84 -3.11 17.66
C PHE A 124 -8.55 -2.52 16.28
N ASN A 125 -9.58 -2.27 15.51
CA ASN A 125 -9.48 -1.61 14.21
C ASN A 125 -9.90 -0.15 14.34
N MET A 126 -8.93 0.73 14.43
CA MET A 126 -9.14 2.16 14.61
C MET A 126 -9.95 2.79 13.46
N LEU A 127 -9.74 2.37 12.22
CA LEU A 127 -10.47 2.89 11.07
C LEU A 127 -11.96 2.57 11.15
N LYS A 128 -12.31 1.35 11.56
CA LYS A 128 -13.73 0.97 11.81
C LYS A 128 -14.31 1.76 12.98
N ALA A 129 -13.55 1.95 14.04
CA ALA A 129 -13.98 2.73 15.20
C ALA A 129 -14.17 4.23 14.86
N LEU A 130 -13.44 4.75 13.88
CA LEU A 130 -13.63 6.08 13.30
C LEU A 130 -14.84 6.16 12.36
N GLY A 131 -15.56 5.04 12.13
CA GLY A 131 -16.79 4.99 11.34
C GLY A 131 -16.59 4.75 9.84
N PHE A 132 -15.40 4.32 9.41
CA PHE A 132 -15.20 3.92 8.01
C PHE A 132 -15.70 2.49 7.77
N THR A 133 -16.38 2.28 6.64
CA THR A 133 -16.83 0.96 6.23
C THR A 133 -15.68 0.09 5.73
N GLN A 134 -15.92 -1.21 5.62
CA GLN A 134 -14.90 -2.13 5.10
C GLN A 134 -14.54 -1.82 3.64
N GLU A 135 -15.53 -1.40 2.84
CA GLU A 135 -15.36 -1.02 1.43
C GLU A 135 -14.53 0.25 1.30
N GLU A 136 -14.77 1.25 2.14
CA GLU A 136 -13.99 2.50 2.18
C GLU A 136 -12.54 2.24 2.58
N ILE A 137 -12.33 1.39 3.58
CA ILE A 137 -10.99 0.98 4.03
C ILE A 137 -10.28 0.23 2.91
N ALA A 138 -10.95 -0.70 2.22
CA ALA A 138 -10.37 -1.46 1.11
C ALA A 138 -9.97 -0.55 -0.06
N ALA A 139 -10.82 0.39 -0.44
CA ALA A 139 -10.54 1.34 -1.52
C ALA A 139 -9.34 2.26 -1.19
N ALA A 140 -9.30 2.80 0.04
CA ALA A 140 -8.16 3.60 0.49
C ALA A 140 -6.88 2.77 0.60
N ASN A 141 -7.00 1.51 1.05
CA ASN A 141 -5.88 0.57 1.13
C ASN A 141 -5.28 0.29 -0.24
N GLU A 142 -6.11 -0.01 -1.23
CA GLU A 142 -5.66 -0.24 -2.61
C GLU A 142 -4.93 0.99 -3.17
N TYR A 143 -5.46 2.17 -2.94
CA TYR A 143 -4.83 3.42 -3.36
C TYR A 143 -3.48 3.67 -2.66
N CYS A 144 -3.44 3.57 -1.33
CA CYS A 144 -2.25 3.91 -0.55
C CYS A 144 -1.19 2.81 -0.58
N CYS A 145 -1.61 1.55 -0.46
CA CYS A 145 -0.71 0.41 -0.28
C CYS A 145 -0.51 -0.43 -1.54
N GLY A 146 -1.34 -0.24 -2.58
CA GLY A 146 -1.28 -0.99 -3.83
C GLY A 146 -1.83 -2.40 -3.70
N THR A 147 -1.87 -3.07 -4.84
CA THR A 147 -2.44 -4.42 -4.98
C THR A 147 -1.41 -5.53 -4.88
N MET A 148 -0.14 -5.21 -4.98
CA MET A 148 0.99 -6.16 -5.05
C MET A 148 0.99 -7.05 -6.29
N THR A 149 0.12 -6.78 -7.26
CA THR A 149 -0.02 -7.54 -8.52
C THR A 149 -0.30 -6.59 -9.67
N VAL A 150 0.00 -7.02 -10.89
CA VAL A 150 -0.38 -6.31 -12.13
C VAL A 150 -1.78 -6.71 -12.61
N GLU A 151 -2.36 -7.75 -12.02
CA GLU A 151 -3.68 -8.24 -12.39
C GLU A 151 -4.77 -7.20 -12.07
N GLY A 152 -5.49 -6.77 -13.09
CA GLY A 152 -6.48 -5.68 -12.98
C GLY A 152 -5.89 -4.28 -13.04
N ALA A 153 -4.59 -4.12 -13.32
CA ALA A 153 -3.97 -2.81 -13.44
C ALA A 153 -4.59 -1.99 -14.59
N PRO A 154 -4.76 -0.68 -14.40
CA PRO A 154 -5.31 0.19 -15.43
C PRO A 154 -4.45 0.11 -16.70
N HIS A 155 -5.06 0.27 -17.86
CA HIS A 155 -4.41 0.23 -19.18
C HIS A 155 -3.80 -1.11 -19.57
N LEU A 156 -3.51 -2.03 -18.65
CA LEU A 156 -2.86 -3.30 -18.95
C LEU A 156 -3.80 -4.22 -19.72
N LYS A 157 -3.39 -4.61 -20.93
CA LYS A 157 -4.17 -5.50 -21.78
C LYS A 157 -4.10 -6.93 -21.28
N ALA A 158 -5.23 -7.63 -21.31
CA ALA A 158 -5.31 -9.03 -20.88
C ALA A 158 -4.35 -9.96 -21.63
N GLU A 159 -4.09 -9.68 -22.92
CA GLU A 159 -3.15 -10.43 -23.76
C GLU A 159 -1.69 -10.30 -23.33
N HIS A 160 -1.35 -9.24 -22.56
CA HIS A 160 0.01 -9.00 -22.05
C HIS A 160 0.24 -9.58 -20.64
N LEU A 161 -0.81 -9.97 -19.94
CA LEU A 161 -0.70 -10.54 -18.58
C LEU A 161 0.26 -11.74 -18.49
N PRO A 162 0.30 -12.68 -19.46
CA PRO A 162 1.21 -13.83 -19.41
C PRO A 162 2.70 -13.48 -19.37
N VAL A 163 3.08 -12.25 -19.80
CA VAL A 163 4.47 -11.78 -19.73
C VAL A 163 4.93 -11.61 -18.28
N PHE A 164 3.97 -11.37 -17.37
CA PHE A 164 4.21 -11.16 -15.95
C PHE A 164 3.95 -12.39 -15.09
N ASP A 165 3.73 -13.56 -15.70
CA ASP A 165 3.54 -14.81 -14.95
C ASP A 165 4.80 -15.15 -14.14
N CYS A 166 4.63 -15.26 -12.82
CA CYS A 166 5.69 -15.67 -11.91
C CYS A 166 5.71 -17.19 -11.75
N ALA A 167 6.86 -17.73 -11.32
CA ALA A 167 7.00 -19.16 -11.01
C ALA A 167 6.04 -19.63 -9.91
N ASN A 168 5.79 -18.75 -8.93
CA ASN A 168 4.79 -18.94 -7.89
C ASN A 168 3.55 -18.12 -8.22
N ARG A 169 2.37 -18.74 -8.09
CA ARG A 169 1.11 -18.03 -8.26
C ARG A 169 0.90 -17.07 -7.10
N CYS A 170 0.82 -15.79 -7.39
CA CYS A 170 0.63 -14.74 -6.39
C CYS A 170 -0.46 -13.72 -6.77
N GLY A 171 -1.28 -14.02 -7.78
CA GLY A 171 -2.38 -13.16 -8.22
C GLY A 171 -3.56 -13.15 -7.24
N ARG A 172 -4.37 -12.10 -7.32
CA ARG A 172 -5.57 -11.90 -6.47
C ARG A 172 -6.64 -12.98 -6.68
N ILE A 173 -6.75 -13.51 -7.88
CA ILE A 173 -7.73 -14.56 -8.23
C ILE A 173 -7.10 -15.97 -8.20
N GLY A 174 -5.87 -16.09 -7.76
CA GLY A 174 -5.18 -17.37 -7.58
C GLY A 174 -4.91 -18.15 -8.89
N GLN A 175 -5.03 -17.49 -10.03
CA GLN A 175 -4.79 -18.13 -11.33
C GLN A 175 -3.34 -17.95 -11.78
N ARG A 176 -2.81 -16.71 -11.67
CA ARG A 176 -1.47 -16.32 -12.13
C ARG A 176 -0.97 -15.14 -11.36
N PHE A 177 0.26 -14.73 -11.55
CA PHE A 177 0.95 -13.50 -11.09
C PHE A 177 1.20 -13.44 -9.60
#